data_43b8257cc8348ecf1c6a4cf100d545f5
#
_entry.id   43b8257cc8348ecf1c6a4cf100d545f5
#
_cell.length_a   1.000
_cell.length_b   1.000
_cell.length_c   1.000
_cell.angle_alpha   90.00
_cell.angle_beta   90.00
_cell.angle_gamma   90.00
#
_symmetry.space_group_name_H-M   'P 1'
#
loop_
_entity.id
_entity.type
_entity.pdbx_description
1 polymer ?
#
loop_
_entity_poly.entity_id
_entity_poly.type
_entity_poly.pdbx_seq_one_letter_code
_entity_poly.pdbx_strand_id
1 'polypeptide(L)'
;MKKTLLIFAVILMACFAIYAQSPYVVVLGIAQDAGVPQISCDSPFCQKAWKNAKLRQMVSSIALVDPATKERWIFDATPDLPEQFQLLKEITSDNSNTLSGIFLTHAHIGHYTGLMYLGRESMNSKDIKVYAMPRMKQMLETNAPWSQLVGIKNISLQLLENKREIKLSESLKVEPFLVPHRDEFSETVGFKIVSDGKSLIFIPDIDKWQKWSEKLEDVVKTSDYLLIDGTFYADGEINRPMSEVPHPFVSETMKLLKDLPSKEKSKVFFIHFNHSNPLAQSNNQKIKELKTKGFNTTFQGQKFNLQ
;
A
#
# COMPACT_ATOMS: atom_id res chain seq x y z
N MET A 1 72.89 30.41 2.22
CA MET A 1 72.24 29.17 1.85
C MET A 1 70.84 29.16 2.48
N LYS A 2 69.81 29.48 1.69
CA LYS A 2 68.40 29.50 2.14
C LYS A 2 67.81 28.13 1.87
N LYS A 3 67.39 27.40 2.92
CA LYS A 3 66.65 26.15 2.81
C LYS A 3 65.19 26.43 2.56
N THR A 4 64.70 26.12 1.36
CA THR A 4 63.31 26.22 0.97
C THR A 4 62.58 24.97 1.51
N LEU A 5 61.68 25.14 2.46
CA LEU A 5 60.80 24.11 3.01
C LEU A 5 59.62 23.92 2.08
N LEU A 6 59.53 22.80 1.40
CA LEU A 6 58.40 22.45 0.52
C LEU A 6 57.33 21.80 1.44
N ILE A 7 56.22 22.49 1.69
CA ILE A 7 55.07 21.96 2.41
C ILE A 7 54.18 21.26 1.38
N PHE A 8 54.15 19.92 1.44
CA PHE A 8 53.18 19.11 0.70
C PHE A 8 51.84 19.16 1.47
N ALA A 9 50.90 19.94 0.97
CA ALA A 9 49.54 19.89 1.43
C ALA A 9 48.85 18.67 0.80
N VAL A 10 48.72 17.58 1.56
CA VAL A 10 47.91 16.44 1.19
C VAL A 10 46.44 16.84 1.40
N ILE A 11 45.77 17.15 0.31
CA ILE A 11 44.30 17.37 0.32
C ILE A 11 43.68 15.98 0.43
N LEU A 12 43.26 15.61 1.65
CA LEU A 12 42.42 14.46 1.89
C LEU A 12 41.03 14.79 1.32
N MET A 13 40.76 14.43 0.07
CA MET A 13 39.40 14.34 -0.44
C MET A 13 38.69 13.22 0.30
N ALA A 14 38.05 13.54 1.41
CA ALA A 14 37.05 12.66 2.00
C ALA A 14 35.89 12.55 0.99
N CYS A 15 35.91 11.52 0.17
CA CYS A 15 34.73 11.09 -0.56
C CYS A 15 33.68 10.70 0.49
N PHE A 16 32.86 11.65 0.90
CA PHE A 16 31.58 11.31 1.50
C PHE A 16 30.79 10.60 0.39
N ALA A 17 30.83 9.28 0.37
CA ALA A 17 29.82 8.51 -0.31
C ALA A 17 28.49 8.93 0.36
N ILE A 18 27.78 9.86 -0.27
CA ILE A 18 26.38 10.11 0.07
C ILE A 18 25.72 8.78 -0.29
N TYR A 19 25.50 7.94 0.72
CA TYR A 19 24.64 6.78 0.55
C TYR A 19 23.29 7.36 0.18
N ALA A 20 23.00 7.39 -1.11
CA ALA A 20 21.68 7.70 -1.58
C ALA A 20 20.71 6.76 -0.83
N GLN A 21 19.78 7.33 -0.10
CA GLN A 21 18.78 6.51 0.58
C GLN A 21 18.05 5.70 -0.49
N SER A 22 17.95 4.39 -0.25
CA SER A 22 17.33 3.47 -1.18
C SER A 22 15.83 3.69 -1.25
N PRO A 23 15.20 3.37 -2.38
CA PRO A 23 13.76 3.34 -2.49
C PRO A 23 13.11 2.46 -1.40
N TYR A 24 11.97 2.89 -0.92
CA TYR A 24 11.22 2.16 0.11
C TYR A 24 9.72 2.30 -0.09
N VAL A 25 8.99 1.32 0.42
CA VAL A 25 7.54 1.41 0.57
C VAL A 25 7.20 1.77 2.01
N VAL A 26 6.22 2.65 2.19
CA VAL A 26 5.68 3.00 3.51
C VAL A 26 4.17 2.76 3.56
N VAL A 27 3.69 2.19 4.67
CA VAL A 27 2.27 1.94 4.91
C VAL A 27 1.60 3.23 5.37
N LEU A 28 0.59 3.70 4.64
CA LEU A 28 -0.17 4.91 4.96
C LEU A 28 -1.45 4.62 5.72
N GLY A 29 -2.02 3.43 5.55
CA GLY A 29 -3.21 2.98 6.24
C GLY A 29 -3.31 1.47 6.24
N ILE A 30 -4.10 0.90 7.15
CA ILE A 30 -4.18 -0.55 7.37
C ILE A 30 -5.60 -1.09 7.51
N ALA A 31 -6.60 -0.21 7.59
CA ALA A 31 -8.00 -0.60 7.78
C ALA A 31 -8.69 -0.90 6.45
N GLN A 32 -9.75 -1.70 6.49
CA GLN A 32 -10.66 -1.89 5.37
C GLN A 32 -11.44 -0.61 5.07
N ASP A 33 -11.94 -0.47 3.89
CA ASP A 33 -12.73 0.57 3.20
C ASP A 33 -13.23 1.78 4.00
N ALA A 34 -13.76 1.56 5.20
CA ALA A 34 -14.38 2.61 6.01
C ALA A 34 -13.51 3.08 7.19
N GLY A 35 -12.29 2.57 7.30
CA GLY A 35 -11.37 2.94 8.38
C GLY A 35 -11.76 2.42 9.76
N VAL A 36 -10.99 2.81 10.77
CA VAL A 36 -11.30 2.57 12.18
C VAL A 36 -11.26 3.90 12.93
N PRO A 37 -12.33 4.30 13.64
CA PRO A 37 -13.60 3.60 13.83
C PRO A 37 -14.46 3.61 12.57
N GLN A 38 -15.16 2.50 12.30
CA GLN A 38 -16.09 2.42 11.20
C GLN A 38 -17.40 3.15 11.55
N ILE A 39 -18.02 3.77 10.55
CA ILE A 39 -19.33 4.41 10.71
C ILE A 39 -20.37 3.38 11.23
N SER A 40 -21.21 3.81 12.18
CA SER A 40 -22.23 2.97 12.83
C SER A 40 -21.69 1.73 13.59
N CYS A 41 -20.41 1.70 13.92
CA CYS A 41 -19.81 0.65 14.74
C CYS A 41 -19.87 1.03 16.22
N ASP A 42 -20.66 0.30 17.00
CA ASP A 42 -20.81 0.47 18.45
C ASP A 42 -19.94 -0.49 19.29
N SER A 43 -19.06 -1.23 18.66
CA SER A 43 -18.15 -2.12 19.40
C SER A 43 -17.26 -1.33 20.38
N PRO A 44 -16.83 -1.96 21.50
CA PRO A 44 -15.97 -1.30 22.47
C PRO A 44 -14.68 -0.74 21.84
N PHE A 45 -14.16 -1.37 20.80
CA PHE A 45 -12.98 -0.90 20.08
C PHE A 45 -13.28 0.37 19.28
N CYS A 46 -14.34 0.39 18.47
CA CYS A 46 -14.76 1.58 17.74
C CYS A 46 -15.07 2.76 18.70
N GLN A 47 -15.76 2.50 19.81
CA GLN A 47 -16.06 3.52 20.81
C GLN A 47 -14.80 4.12 21.46
N LYS A 48 -13.77 3.31 21.70
CA LYS A 48 -12.46 3.80 22.17
C LYS A 48 -11.76 4.63 21.10
N ALA A 49 -11.80 4.18 19.83
CA ALA A 49 -11.18 4.89 18.71
C ALA A 49 -11.85 6.23 18.41
N TRP A 50 -13.18 6.36 18.60
CA TRP A 50 -13.86 7.66 18.55
C TRP A 50 -13.32 8.66 19.57
N LYS A 51 -12.99 8.18 20.78
CA LYS A 51 -12.50 9.01 21.89
C LYS A 51 -10.99 9.22 21.89
N ASN A 52 -10.22 8.41 21.17
CA ASN A 52 -8.77 8.45 21.14
C ASN A 52 -8.23 8.37 19.72
N ALA A 53 -7.80 9.50 19.17
CA ALA A 53 -7.26 9.60 17.83
C ALA A 53 -6.06 8.65 17.56
N LYS A 54 -5.30 8.27 18.59
CA LYS A 54 -4.17 7.32 18.45
C LYS A 54 -4.60 5.89 18.10
N LEU A 55 -5.87 5.56 18.31
CA LEU A 55 -6.44 4.25 17.96
C LEU A 55 -7.10 4.24 16.59
N ARG A 56 -7.22 5.40 15.95
CA ARG A 56 -7.78 5.50 14.59
C ARG A 56 -6.81 4.89 13.59
N GLN A 57 -7.38 4.18 12.62
CA GLN A 57 -6.63 3.55 11.55
C GLN A 57 -7.20 4.01 10.21
N MET A 58 -6.34 4.57 9.39
CA MET A 58 -6.69 4.99 8.03
C MET A 58 -6.87 3.78 7.13
N VAL A 59 -7.66 3.96 6.09
CA VAL A 59 -7.94 2.93 5.08
C VAL A 59 -6.66 2.49 4.38
N SER A 60 -6.59 1.21 4.02
CA SER A 60 -5.41 0.54 3.46
C SER A 60 -4.86 1.27 2.23
N SER A 61 -3.65 1.73 2.35
CA SER A 61 -2.87 2.35 1.28
C SER A 61 -1.39 2.28 1.61
N ILE A 62 -0.55 2.24 0.59
CA ILE A 62 0.91 2.34 0.71
C ILE A 62 1.45 3.44 -0.19
N ALA A 63 2.64 3.93 0.10
CA ALA A 63 3.37 4.79 -0.82
C ALA A 63 4.74 4.21 -1.15
N LEU A 64 5.12 4.28 -2.42
CA LEU A 64 6.48 4.07 -2.89
C LEU A 64 7.19 5.43 -2.90
N VAL A 65 8.37 5.49 -2.32
CA VAL A 65 9.21 6.67 -2.22
C VAL A 65 10.58 6.40 -2.83
N ASP A 66 10.99 7.23 -3.75
CA ASP A 66 12.36 7.31 -4.24
C ASP A 66 13.05 8.55 -3.63
N PRO A 67 13.90 8.38 -2.60
CA PRO A 67 14.57 9.52 -1.97
C PRO A 67 15.57 10.24 -2.90
N ALA A 68 16.10 9.54 -3.91
CA ALA A 68 17.08 10.11 -4.82
C ALA A 68 16.46 11.15 -5.77
N THR A 69 15.26 10.84 -6.29
CA THR A 69 14.51 11.72 -7.19
C THR A 69 13.47 12.56 -6.44
N LYS A 70 13.18 12.24 -5.18
CA LYS A 70 12.08 12.78 -4.35
C LYS A 70 10.70 12.47 -4.93
N GLU A 71 10.61 11.48 -5.80
CA GLU A 71 9.35 11.03 -6.36
C GLU A 71 8.58 10.17 -5.37
N ARG A 72 7.25 10.31 -5.40
CA ARG A 72 6.32 9.62 -4.50
C ARG A 72 5.10 9.16 -5.27
N TRP A 73 4.77 7.88 -5.12
CA TRP A 73 3.57 7.27 -5.71
C TRP A 73 2.73 6.67 -4.59
N ILE A 74 1.42 6.85 -4.66
CA ILE A 74 0.47 6.25 -3.71
C ILE A 74 -0.24 5.10 -4.41
N PHE A 75 -0.51 4.02 -3.68
CA PHE A 75 -1.32 2.90 -4.11
C PHE A 75 -2.62 2.94 -3.32
N ASP A 76 -3.71 3.13 -4.06
CA ASP A 76 -5.06 3.46 -3.65
C ASP A 76 -5.25 4.86 -3.07
N ALA A 77 -6.18 5.61 -3.68
CA ALA A 77 -6.65 6.92 -3.22
C ALA A 77 -7.87 6.73 -2.31
N THR A 78 -7.61 6.51 -1.03
CA THR A 78 -8.63 6.19 -0.04
C THR A 78 -9.43 7.41 0.41
N PRO A 79 -10.56 7.25 1.13
CA PRO A 79 -11.25 8.37 1.78
C PRO A 79 -10.36 9.20 2.70
N ASP A 80 -9.28 8.61 3.25
CA ASP A 80 -8.32 9.26 4.13
C ASP A 80 -7.11 9.87 3.38
N LEU A 81 -7.21 10.07 2.06
CA LEU A 81 -6.11 10.60 1.25
C LEU A 81 -5.50 11.90 1.80
N PRO A 82 -6.26 12.87 2.34
CA PRO A 82 -5.68 14.08 2.91
C PRO A 82 -4.71 13.79 4.08
N GLU A 83 -5.12 12.97 5.03
CA GLU A 83 -4.32 12.58 6.19
C GLU A 83 -3.14 11.69 5.80
N GLN A 84 -3.36 10.78 4.85
CA GLN A 84 -2.31 9.91 4.30
C GLN A 84 -1.24 10.70 3.56
N PHE A 85 -1.64 11.70 2.79
CA PHE A 85 -0.70 12.58 2.11
C PHE A 85 0.09 13.45 3.11
N GLN A 86 -0.55 13.95 4.15
CA GLN A 86 0.12 14.68 5.23
C GLN A 86 1.13 13.77 5.96
N LEU A 87 0.75 12.54 6.31
CA LEU A 87 1.64 11.55 6.90
C LEU A 87 2.85 11.26 5.99
N LEU A 88 2.62 11.13 4.68
CA LEU A 88 3.70 10.91 3.71
C LEU A 88 4.68 12.08 3.67
N LYS A 89 4.20 13.33 3.73
CA LYS A 89 5.05 14.54 3.82
C LYS A 89 5.92 14.53 5.07
N GLU A 90 5.35 14.18 6.22
CA GLU A 90 6.06 14.07 7.50
C GLU A 90 7.15 12.99 7.45
N ILE A 91 6.82 11.80 6.94
CA ILE A 91 7.76 10.67 6.83
C ILE A 91 8.92 10.96 5.89
N THR A 92 8.66 11.67 4.78
CA THR A 92 9.67 12.02 3.78
C THR A 92 10.40 13.32 4.10
N SER A 93 9.92 14.10 5.08
CA SER A 93 10.38 15.47 5.35
C SER A 93 10.33 16.35 4.09
N ASP A 94 9.38 16.07 3.20
CA ASP A 94 9.16 16.82 1.96
C ASP A 94 7.77 17.47 1.98
N ASN A 95 7.75 18.78 2.16
CA ASN A 95 6.53 19.58 2.23
C ASN A 95 5.93 19.94 0.86
N SER A 96 6.49 19.44 -0.24
CA SER A 96 5.91 19.68 -1.56
C SER A 96 4.50 19.06 -1.67
N ASN A 97 3.65 19.67 -2.49
CA ASN A 97 2.31 19.18 -2.78
C ASN A 97 2.29 18.31 -4.05
N THR A 98 3.43 17.75 -4.45
CA THR A 98 3.55 16.96 -5.66
C THR A 98 3.42 15.47 -5.35
N LEU A 99 2.68 14.76 -6.19
CA LEU A 99 2.67 13.30 -6.31
C LEU A 99 3.08 12.93 -7.72
N SER A 100 3.97 11.97 -7.86
CA SER A 100 4.42 11.46 -9.18
C SER A 100 3.36 10.59 -9.83
N GLY A 101 2.46 10.00 -9.02
CA GLY A 101 1.31 9.27 -9.49
C GLY A 101 0.55 8.52 -8.40
N ILE A 102 -0.59 7.98 -8.80
CA ILE A 102 -1.46 7.14 -7.96
C ILE A 102 -1.77 5.88 -8.77
N PHE A 103 -1.60 4.72 -8.16
CA PHE A 103 -1.98 3.41 -8.71
C PHE A 103 -3.25 2.95 -8.04
N LEU A 104 -4.25 2.51 -8.80
CA LEU A 104 -5.54 2.06 -8.28
C LEU A 104 -5.66 0.55 -8.42
N THR A 105 -6.06 -0.12 -7.33
CA THR A 105 -6.28 -1.57 -7.33
C THR A 105 -7.63 -1.91 -7.96
N HIS A 106 -8.71 -1.26 -7.55
CA HIS A 106 -10.08 -1.54 -8.02
C HIS A 106 -11.08 -0.46 -7.61
N ALA A 107 -12.36 -0.61 -8.03
CA ALA A 107 -13.42 0.39 -7.87
C ALA A 107 -14.32 0.13 -6.64
N HIS A 108 -13.75 -0.29 -5.49
CA HIS A 108 -14.46 -0.18 -4.21
C HIS A 108 -14.16 1.16 -3.54
N ILE A 109 -15.13 1.68 -2.78
CA ILE A 109 -15.08 3.06 -2.27
C ILE A 109 -13.85 3.36 -1.42
N GLY A 110 -13.31 2.38 -0.72
CA GLY A 110 -12.08 2.50 0.07
C GLY A 110 -10.81 2.74 -0.74
N HIS A 111 -10.83 2.50 -2.07
CA HIS A 111 -9.61 2.44 -2.88
C HIS A 111 -9.47 3.58 -3.89
N TYR A 112 -10.55 4.32 -4.20
CA TYR A 112 -10.48 5.35 -5.25
C TYR A 112 -11.23 6.65 -4.94
N THR A 113 -12.12 6.69 -3.94
CA THR A 113 -12.96 7.87 -3.71
C THR A 113 -12.16 9.09 -3.28
N GLY A 114 -11.00 8.91 -2.68
CA GLY A 114 -10.07 9.99 -2.33
C GLY A 114 -9.55 10.79 -3.53
N LEU A 115 -9.66 10.27 -4.76
CA LEU A 115 -9.37 11.06 -5.96
C LEU A 115 -10.12 12.38 -6.01
N MET A 116 -11.30 12.48 -5.36
CA MET A 116 -12.09 13.70 -5.28
C MET A 116 -11.31 14.86 -4.65
N TYR A 117 -10.39 14.58 -3.73
CA TYR A 117 -9.54 15.60 -3.11
C TYR A 117 -8.50 16.22 -4.06
N LEU A 118 -8.29 15.63 -5.23
CA LEU A 118 -7.44 16.20 -6.27
C LEU A 118 -8.15 17.32 -7.07
N GLY A 119 -9.48 17.41 -6.94
CA GLY A 119 -10.33 18.37 -7.63
C GLY A 119 -10.08 19.82 -7.25
N ARG A 120 -10.67 20.73 -8.04
CA ARG A 120 -10.51 22.19 -7.89
C ARG A 120 -11.06 22.73 -6.56
N GLU A 121 -12.00 22.03 -5.93
CA GLU A 121 -12.61 22.42 -4.66
C GLU A 121 -11.69 22.09 -3.46
N SER A 122 -10.61 21.32 -3.67
CA SER A 122 -9.66 20.91 -2.64
C SER A 122 -8.22 21.22 -3.08
N MET A 123 -7.46 20.22 -3.55
CA MET A 123 -6.05 20.37 -3.91
C MET A 123 -5.85 21.18 -5.20
N ASN A 124 -6.83 21.16 -6.10
CA ASN A 124 -6.74 21.72 -7.45
C ASN A 124 -5.44 21.28 -8.17
N SER A 125 -5.17 20.00 -8.13
CA SER A 125 -3.98 19.40 -8.72
C SER A 125 -3.93 19.60 -10.23
N LYS A 126 -2.73 19.42 -10.81
CA LYS A 126 -2.52 19.52 -12.25
C LYS A 126 -1.84 18.27 -12.76
N ASP A 127 -2.53 17.55 -13.64
CA ASP A 127 -2.04 16.40 -14.39
C ASP A 127 -1.38 15.30 -13.53
N ILE A 128 -1.88 15.08 -12.29
CA ILE A 128 -1.41 13.93 -11.49
C ILE A 128 -1.74 12.66 -12.26
N LYS A 129 -0.72 11.84 -12.52
CA LYS A 129 -0.89 10.57 -13.20
C LYS A 129 -1.68 9.60 -12.33
N VAL A 130 -2.77 9.04 -12.85
CA VAL A 130 -3.55 7.99 -12.19
C VAL A 130 -3.53 6.75 -13.06
N TYR A 131 -2.87 5.72 -12.58
CA TYR A 131 -2.70 4.44 -13.26
C TYR A 131 -3.88 3.53 -12.95
N ALA A 132 -4.59 3.08 -13.96
CA ALA A 132 -5.82 2.31 -13.83
C ALA A 132 -5.96 1.25 -14.93
N MET A 133 -6.55 0.10 -14.58
CA MET A 133 -6.93 -0.93 -15.53
C MET A 133 -8.04 -0.43 -16.48
N PRO A 134 -8.26 -1.07 -17.65
CA PRO A 134 -9.16 -0.55 -18.68
C PRO A 134 -10.56 -0.19 -18.20
N ARG A 135 -11.25 -1.06 -17.45
CA ARG A 135 -12.62 -0.78 -16.95
C ARG A 135 -12.60 0.31 -15.89
N MET A 136 -11.60 0.29 -14.98
CA MET A 136 -11.40 1.35 -13.99
C MET A 136 -11.17 2.70 -14.67
N LYS A 137 -10.32 2.76 -15.69
CA LYS A 137 -10.08 3.95 -16.49
C LYS A 137 -11.37 4.47 -17.14
N GLN A 138 -12.12 3.59 -17.81
CA GLN A 138 -13.40 3.93 -18.42
C GLN A 138 -14.40 4.47 -17.40
N MET A 139 -14.50 3.83 -16.22
CA MET A 139 -15.39 4.28 -15.15
C MET A 139 -15.06 5.71 -14.73
N LEU A 140 -13.79 6.05 -14.51
CA LEU A 140 -13.34 7.38 -14.13
C LEU A 140 -13.57 8.43 -15.24
N GLU A 141 -13.45 8.05 -16.51
CA GLU A 141 -13.68 8.94 -17.66
C GLU A 141 -15.16 9.27 -17.90
N THR A 142 -16.05 8.33 -17.56
CA THR A 142 -17.47 8.44 -17.96
C THR A 142 -18.43 8.78 -16.83
N ASN A 143 -17.98 8.67 -15.55
CA ASN A 143 -18.85 8.90 -14.42
C ASN A 143 -18.45 10.15 -13.63
N ALA A 144 -19.41 11.05 -13.38
CA ALA A 144 -19.22 12.15 -12.47
C ALA A 144 -19.16 11.64 -11.01
N PRO A 145 -18.41 12.31 -10.12
CA PRO A 145 -17.63 13.52 -10.36
C PRO A 145 -16.22 13.29 -10.94
N TRP A 146 -15.75 12.05 -11.07
CA TRP A 146 -14.36 11.74 -11.50
C TRP A 146 -14.08 12.20 -12.94
N SER A 147 -15.05 12.11 -13.84
CA SER A 147 -14.90 12.61 -15.22
C SER A 147 -14.59 14.11 -15.29
N GLN A 148 -15.03 14.90 -14.30
CA GLN A 148 -14.65 16.30 -14.17
C GLN A 148 -13.14 16.44 -13.91
N LEU A 149 -12.57 15.61 -13.01
CA LEU A 149 -11.12 15.65 -12.71
C LEU A 149 -10.28 15.41 -13.96
N VAL A 150 -10.74 14.48 -14.82
CA VAL A 150 -10.12 14.19 -16.11
C VAL A 150 -10.28 15.38 -17.06
N GLY A 151 -11.52 15.87 -17.19
CA GLY A 151 -11.87 16.95 -18.15
C GLY A 151 -11.15 18.27 -17.89
N ILE A 152 -10.94 18.64 -16.62
CA ILE A 152 -10.22 19.87 -16.24
C ILE A 152 -8.74 19.63 -15.91
N LYS A 153 -8.22 18.44 -16.20
CA LYS A 153 -6.82 18.04 -16.04
C LYS A 153 -6.29 18.14 -14.60
N ASN A 154 -7.13 17.84 -13.61
CA ASN A 154 -6.64 17.60 -12.27
C ASN A 154 -5.86 16.29 -12.22
N ILE A 155 -6.33 15.29 -12.98
CA ILE A 155 -5.68 13.98 -13.14
C ILE A 155 -5.47 13.65 -14.63
N SER A 156 -4.47 12.81 -14.88
CA SER A 156 -4.15 12.26 -16.21
C SER A 156 -4.14 10.73 -16.13
N LEU A 157 -5.14 10.08 -16.74
CA LEU A 157 -5.30 8.63 -16.65
C LEU A 157 -4.27 7.91 -17.51
N GLN A 158 -3.53 6.98 -16.88
CA GLN A 158 -2.54 6.12 -17.50
C GLN A 158 -3.07 4.68 -17.53
N LEU A 159 -3.04 4.05 -18.69
CA LEU A 159 -3.54 2.69 -18.86
C LEU A 159 -2.59 1.67 -18.25
N LEU A 160 -3.11 0.79 -17.41
CA LEU A 160 -2.46 -0.43 -16.95
C LEU A 160 -2.86 -1.62 -17.82
N GLU A 161 -1.94 -2.54 -18.00
CA GLU A 161 -2.17 -3.83 -18.64
C GLU A 161 -1.66 -4.96 -17.74
N ASN A 162 -2.42 -6.05 -17.65
CA ASN A 162 -2.06 -7.19 -16.79
C ASN A 162 -0.66 -7.71 -17.11
N LYS A 163 0.19 -7.82 -16.09
CA LYS A 163 1.59 -8.30 -16.16
C LYS A 163 2.51 -7.47 -17.08
N ARG A 164 2.15 -6.22 -17.36
CA ARG A 164 3.01 -5.29 -18.08
C ARG A 164 3.69 -4.33 -17.11
N GLU A 165 5.00 -4.38 -17.05
CA GLU A 165 5.80 -3.48 -16.21
C GLU A 165 5.67 -2.02 -16.63
N ILE A 166 5.53 -1.13 -15.63
CA ILE A 166 5.67 0.31 -15.74
C ILE A 166 7.02 0.70 -15.14
N LYS A 167 7.92 1.23 -15.96
CA LYS A 167 9.20 1.77 -15.51
C LYS A 167 8.97 3.16 -14.94
N LEU A 168 9.23 3.34 -13.64
CA LEU A 168 9.12 4.62 -12.95
C LEU A 168 10.46 5.39 -12.98
N SER A 169 11.57 4.66 -12.77
CA SER A 169 12.94 5.16 -12.90
C SER A 169 13.85 4.07 -13.47
N GLU A 170 15.16 4.28 -13.47
CA GLU A 170 16.11 3.24 -13.91
C GLU A 170 16.04 1.98 -13.04
N SER A 171 15.83 2.14 -11.73
CA SER A 171 15.80 1.04 -10.77
C SER A 171 14.40 0.64 -10.33
N LEU A 172 13.38 1.50 -10.50
CA LEU A 172 12.03 1.28 -9.99
C LEU A 172 11.06 0.85 -11.07
N LYS A 173 10.33 -0.25 -10.81
CA LYS A 173 9.29 -0.78 -11.67
C LYS A 173 8.07 -1.18 -10.85
N VAL A 174 6.90 -1.07 -11.47
CA VAL A 174 5.62 -1.54 -10.94
C VAL A 174 4.95 -2.42 -11.99
N GLU A 175 4.51 -3.60 -11.59
CA GLU A 175 3.78 -4.55 -12.43
C GLU A 175 2.42 -4.82 -11.81
N PRO A 176 1.30 -4.47 -12.49
CA PRO A 176 -0.03 -4.87 -12.08
C PRO A 176 -0.28 -6.33 -12.47
N PHE A 177 -0.99 -7.08 -11.65
CA PHE A 177 -1.45 -8.42 -11.97
C PHE A 177 -2.88 -8.65 -11.48
N LEU A 178 -3.70 -9.33 -12.27
CA LEU A 178 -5.09 -9.60 -11.94
C LEU A 178 -5.20 -10.55 -10.75
N VAL A 179 -6.12 -10.21 -9.84
CA VAL A 179 -6.56 -11.06 -8.73
C VAL A 179 -8.08 -11.21 -8.76
N PRO A 180 -8.64 -12.36 -8.34
CA PRO A 180 -10.09 -12.52 -8.27
C PRO A 180 -10.66 -11.66 -7.12
N HIS A 181 -11.72 -10.93 -7.41
CA HIS A 181 -12.51 -10.21 -6.41
C HIS A 181 -13.91 -9.90 -6.97
N ARG A 182 -14.68 -9.04 -6.30
CA ARG A 182 -15.96 -8.54 -6.82
C ARG A 182 -15.70 -7.46 -7.87
N ASP A 183 -15.72 -7.84 -9.14
CA ASP A 183 -15.37 -6.97 -10.26
C ASP A 183 -16.61 -6.29 -10.88
N GLU A 184 -17.43 -5.62 -10.05
CA GLU A 184 -18.67 -4.98 -10.52
C GLU A 184 -18.36 -3.85 -11.51
N PHE A 185 -17.42 -2.96 -11.17
CA PHE A 185 -17.16 -1.73 -11.95
C PHE A 185 -15.77 -1.68 -12.58
N SER A 186 -14.83 -2.49 -12.09
CA SER A 186 -13.45 -2.51 -12.60
C SER A 186 -12.88 -3.92 -12.53
N GLU A 187 -11.71 -4.12 -13.12
CA GLU A 187 -10.84 -5.21 -12.76
C GLU A 187 -10.31 -4.99 -11.33
N THR A 188 -9.88 -6.07 -10.66
CA THR A 188 -9.10 -5.99 -9.42
C THR A 188 -7.69 -6.47 -9.68
N VAL A 189 -6.70 -5.68 -9.23
CA VAL A 189 -5.28 -5.99 -9.38
C VAL A 189 -4.53 -5.88 -8.07
N GLY A 190 -3.52 -6.73 -7.91
CA GLY A 190 -2.39 -6.50 -7.03
C GLY A 190 -1.24 -5.83 -7.79
N PHE A 191 -0.24 -5.37 -7.05
CA PHE A 191 0.96 -4.74 -7.60
C PHE A 191 2.23 -5.43 -7.10
N LYS A 192 3.15 -5.69 -8.03
CA LYS A 192 4.54 -6.04 -7.71
C LYS A 192 5.41 -4.81 -7.91
N ILE A 193 6.04 -4.36 -6.84
CA ILE A 193 6.96 -3.22 -6.82
C ILE A 193 8.38 -3.80 -6.74
N VAL A 194 9.24 -3.41 -7.67
CA VAL A 194 10.61 -3.94 -7.76
C VAL A 194 11.61 -2.80 -7.77
N SER A 195 12.67 -2.93 -6.98
CA SER A 195 13.84 -2.06 -6.99
C SER A 195 15.10 -2.89 -6.71
N ASP A 196 16.17 -2.66 -7.48
CA ASP A 196 17.56 -3.14 -7.26
C ASP A 196 17.74 -4.51 -6.58
N GLY A 197 16.92 -5.48 -6.93
CA GLY A 197 17.00 -6.85 -6.45
C GLY A 197 16.04 -7.22 -5.34
N LYS A 198 15.23 -6.28 -4.82
CA LYS A 198 14.12 -6.60 -3.90
C LYS A 198 12.76 -6.29 -4.50
N SER A 199 11.78 -7.06 -4.05
CA SER A 199 10.39 -6.94 -4.49
C SER A 199 9.40 -6.92 -3.33
N LEU A 200 8.33 -6.15 -3.52
CA LEU A 200 7.19 -6.11 -2.61
C LEU A 200 5.92 -6.37 -3.40
N ILE A 201 5.10 -7.29 -2.89
CA ILE A 201 3.75 -7.58 -3.39
C ILE A 201 2.73 -6.84 -2.53
N PHE A 202 1.78 -6.15 -3.18
CA PHE A 202 0.66 -5.49 -2.53
C PHE A 202 -0.65 -6.03 -3.08
N ILE A 203 -1.39 -6.79 -2.27
CA ILE A 203 -2.72 -7.36 -2.56
C ILE A 203 -3.62 -7.02 -1.37
N PRO A 204 -4.14 -5.79 -1.27
CA PRO A 204 -4.98 -5.40 -0.14
C PRO A 204 -6.31 -6.14 -0.12
N ASP A 205 -6.81 -6.50 -1.30
CA ASP A 205 -8.13 -7.08 -1.49
C ASP A 205 -8.11 -8.19 -2.54
N ILE A 206 -8.61 -9.36 -2.16
CA ILE A 206 -8.68 -10.54 -3.04
C ILE A 206 -9.81 -11.46 -2.53
N ASP A 207 -10.43 -12.23 -3.42
CA ASP A 207 -11.28 -13.37 -3.05
C ASP A 207 -10.40 -14.57 -2.57
N LYS A 208 -10.99 -15.70 -2.30
CA LYS A 208 -10.29 -16.89 -1.82
C LYS A 208 -9.10 -17.27 -2.71
N TRP A 209 -7.96 -17.58 -2.10
CA TRP A 209 -6.71 -17.95 -2.80
C TRP A 209 -6.90 -19.04 -3.86
N GLN A 210 -7.86 -19.97 -3.64
CA GLN A 210 -8.17 -21.04 -4.57
C GLN A 210 -8.79 -20.57 -5.89
N LYS A 211 -9.31 -19.34 -5.93
CA LYS A 211 -9.85 -18.72 -7.15
C LYS A 211 -8.78 -18.00 -7.95
N TRP A 212 -7.61 -17.74 -7.36
CA TRP A 212 -6.51 -17.09 -8.04
C TRP A 212 -5.78 -18.08 -8.95
N SER A 213 -5.38 -17.63 -10.14
CA SER A 213 -4.64 -18.44 -11.11
C SER A 213 -3.21 -18.76 -10.67
N GLU A 214 -2.67 -18.01 -9.71
CA GLU A 214 -1.31 -18.21 -9.16
C GLU A 214 -1.39 -18.87 -7.80
N LYS A 215 -0.32 -19.57 -7.42
CA LYS A 215 -0.19 -20.16 -6.09
C LYS A 215 0.50 -19.20 -5.14
N LEU A 216 -0.15 -18.87 -4.03
CA LEU A 216 0.40 -17.94 -3.05
C LEU A 216 1.76 -18.40 -2.53
N GLU A 217 1.95 -19.72 -2.34
CA GLU A 217 3.22 -20.30 -1.89
C GLU A 217 4.39 -19.99 -2.83
N ASP A 218 4.15 -19.95 -4.13
CA ASP A 218 5.18 -19.64 -5.13
C ASP A 218 5.46 -18.13 -5.16
N VAL A 219 4.44 -17.29 -5.00
CA VAL A 219 4.60 -15.84 -4.88
C VAL A 219 5.41 -15.49 -3.63
N VAL A 220 5.16 -16.15 -2.48
CA VAL A 220 5.95 -15.95 -1.24
C VAL A 220 7.43 -16.29 -1.46
N LYS A 221 7.74 -17.40 -2.16
CA LYS A 221 9.13 -17.81 -2.42
C LYS A 221 9.88 -16.83 -3.31
N THR A 222 9.19 -16.20 -4.25
CA THR A 222 9.78 -15.33 -5.29
C THR A 222 9.77 -13.84 -4.95
N SER A 223 9.29 -13.47 -3.76
CA SER A 223 9.20 -12.08 -3.31
C SER A 223 9.91 -11.88 -1.96
N ASP A 224 10.26 -10.63 -1.61
CA ASP A 224 10.90 -10.29 -0.35
C ASP A 224 9.91 -9.83 0.72
N TYR A 225 8.86 -9.13 0.30
CA TYR A 225 7.78 -8.68 1.18
C TYR A 225 6.43 -8.89 0.50
N LEU A 226 5.43 -9.33 1.27
CA LEU A 226 4.06 -9.46 0.82
C LEU A 226 3.13 -8.75 1.81
N LEU A 227 2.46 -7.71 1.36
CA LEU A 227 1.38 -7.03 2.09
C LEU A 227 0.08 -7.52 1.49
N ILE A 228 -0.61 -8.44 2.17
CA ILE A 228 -1.74 -9.19 1.63
C ILE A 228 -2.99 -9.06 2.50
N ASP A 229 -4.13 -9.35 1.89
CA ASP A 229 -5.45 -9.29 2.48
C ASP A 229 -5.50 -9.99 3.85
N GLY A 230 -5.89 -9.22 4.85
CA GLY A 230 -6.11 -9.65 6.22
C GLY A 230 -7.46 -9.18 6.75
N THR A 231 -8.44 -8.94 5.89
CA THR A 231 -9.72 -8.31 6.20
C THR A 231 -10.38 -8.96 7.40
N PHE A 232 -10.54 -10.27 7.41
CA PHE A 232 -11.09 -11.02 8.53
C PHE A 232 -10.08 -12.04 9.07
N TYR A 233 -10.09 -12.24 10.40
CA TYR A 233 -9.20 -13.21 11.03
C TYR A 233 -9.67 -14.66 10.83
N ALA A 234 -10.97 -14.91 11.09
CA ALA A 234 -11.56 -16.24 11.04
C ALA A 234 -13.08 -16.17 10.82
N ASP A 235 -13.69 -17.35 10.61
CA ASP A 235 -15.15 -17.49 10.55
C ASP A 235 -15.83 -17.02 11.84
N GLY A 236 -17.07 -16.51 11.71
CA GLY A 236 -17.89 -16.03 12.82
C GLY A 236 -17.53 -14.62 13.34
N GLU A 237 -16.68 -13.87 12.64
CA GLU A 237 -16.25 -12.55 13.06
C GLU A 237 -17.34 -11.47 12.89
N ILE A 238 -18.26 -11.65 11.96
CA ILE A 238 -19.41 -10.79 11.72
C ILE A 238 -20.71 -11.61 11.69
N ASN A 239 -21.84 -10.97 11.98
CA ASN A 239 -23.15 -11.63 12.06
C ASN A 239 -23.77 -11.82 10.65
N ARG A 240 -23.10 -12.58 9.80
CA ARG A 240 -23.61 -13.05 8.50
C ARG A 240 -22.82 -14.32 8.08
N PRO A 241 -23.34 -15.13 7.13
CA PRO A 241 -22.58 -16.27 6.62
C PRO A 241 -21.24 -15.84 6.05
N MET A 242 -20.15 -16.22 6.70
CA MET A 242 -18.80 -15.84 6.29
C MET A 242 -18.34 -16.56 5.00
N SER A 243 -19.04 -17.62 4.59
CA SER A 243 -18.85 -18.27 3.29
C SER A 243 -19.17 -17.36 2.08
N GLU A 244 -19.98 -16.34 2.30
CA GLU A 244 -20.34 -15.33 1.29
C GLU A 244 -19.35 -14.16 1.25
N VAL A 245 -18.39 -14.13 2.17
CA VAL A 245 -17.41 -13.05 2.27
C VAL A 245 -16.27 -13.30 1.29
N PRO A 246 -16.06 -12.43 0.30
CA PRO A 246 -15.08 -12.63 -0.76
C PRO A 246 -13.67 -12.20 -0.32
N HIS A 247 -13.21 -12.73 0.81
CA HIS A 247 -11.86 -12.53 1.35
C HIS A 247 -11.31 -13.84 1.92
N PRO A 248 -10.01 -14.14 1.77
CA PRO A 248 -9.39 -15.20 2.54
C PRO A 248 -9.28 -14.78 3.99
N PHE A 249 -9.57 -15.68 4.92
CA PHE A 249 -9.30 -15.38 6.33
C PHE A 249 -7.80 -15.46 6.60
N VAL A 250 -7.33 -14.66 7.56
CA VAL A 250 -5.95 -14.77 8.06
C VAL A 250 -5.64 -16.22 8.47
N SER A 251 -6.58 -16.89 9.14
CA SER A 251 -6.44 -18.29 9.54
C SER A 251 -6.33 -19.25 8.35
N GLU A 252 -7.06 -19.02 7.25
CA GLU A 252 -6.96 -19.79 6.00
C GLU A 252 -5.61 -19.60 5.34
N THR A 253 -5.15 -18.36 5.24
CA THR A 253 -3.84 -18.01 4.68
C THR A 253 -2.70 -18.63 5.49
N MET A 254 -2.75 -18.55 6.83
CA MET A 254 -1.77 -19.21 7.69
C MET A 254 -1.78 -20.73 7.54
N LYS A 255 -2.96 -21.35 7.35
CA LYS A 255 -3.08 -22.79 7.12
C LYS A 255 -2.50 -23.17 5.75
N LEU A 256 -2.75 -22.40 4.71
CA LEU A 256 -2.20 -22.61 3.36
C LEU A 256 -0.67 -22.58 3.38
N LEU A 257 -0.08 -21.62 4.08
CA LEU A 257 1.36 -21.42 4.13
C LEU A 257 2.07 -22.16 5.28
N LYS A 258 1.38 -23.04 6.02
CA LYS A 258 1.90 -23.66 7.25
C LYS A 258 3.21 -24.43 7.08
N ASP A 259 3.38 -25.10 5.93
CA ASP A 259 4.50 -25.97 5.63
C ASP A 259 5.72 -25.22 5.06
N LEU A 260 5.60 -23.90 4.78
CA LEU A 260 6.72 -23.09 4.38
C LEU A 260 7.71 -22.89 5.54
N PRO A 261 9.02 -22.75 5.24
CA PRO A 261 10.03 -22.37 6.23
C PRO A 261 9.67 -21.05 6.93
N SER A 262 10.10 -20.88 8.19
CA SER A 262 9.84 -19.65 8.96
C SER A 262 10.37 -18.40 8.24
N LYS A 263 11.50 -18.50 7.52
CA LYS A 263 12.05 -17.42 6.70
C LYS A 263 11.07 -16.95 5.62
N GLU A 264 10.36 -17.88 4.97
CA GLU A 264 9.37 -17.54 3.94
C GLU A 264 8.12 -16.93 4.57
N LYS A 265 7.59 -17.52 5.63
CA LYS A 265 6.43 -17.00 6.38
C LYS A 265 6.66 -15.59 6.91
N SER A 266 7.88 -15.25 7.32
CA SER A 266 8.22 -13.93 7.85
C SER A 266 8.16 -12.79 6.83
N LYS A 267 8.09 -13.10 5.53
CA LYS A 267 7.90 -12.13 4.46
C LYS A 267 6.43 -11.65 4.35
N VAL A 268 5.48 -12.39 4.96
CA VAL A 268 4.05 -12.14 4.86
C VAL A 268 3.59 -11.19 5.96
N PHE A 269 2.98 -10.10 5.55
CA PHE A 269 2.38 -9.06 6.38
C PHE A 269 0.91 -8.90 6.02
N PHE A 270 0.02 -9.07 6.97
CA PHE A 270 -1.40 -8.83 6.75
C PHE A 270 -1.71 -7.33 6.84
N ILE A 271 -2.60 -6.86 5.97
CA ILE A 271 -3.09 -5.48 5.86
C ILE A 271 -4.60 -5.49 5.61
N HIS A 272 -5.26 -4.35 5.52
CA HIS A 272 -6.67 -4.20 5.15
C HIS A 272 -7.66 -4.79 6.18
N PHE A 273 -7.42 -4.52 7.47
CA PHE A 273 -8.20 -5.09 8.55
C PHE A 273 -9.58 -4.47 8.70
N ASN A 274 -10.63 -5.30 8.72
CA ASN A 274 -11.95 -4.86 9.15
C ASN A 274 -11.91 -4.42 10.63
N HIS A 275 -12.78 -3.50 11.02
CA HIS A 275 -12.89 -3.02 12.41
C HIS A 275 -13.21 -4.13 13.42
N SER A 276 -13.81 -5.25 12.96
CA SER A 276 -14.08 -6.45 13.76
C SER A 276 -12.85 -7.32 13.97
N ASN A 277 -11.85 -7.22 13.06
CA ASN A 277 -10.67 -8.07 13.09
C ASN A 277 -9.84 -7.85 14.36
N PRO A 278 -9.57 -8.91 15.15
CA PRO A 278 -8.75 -8.78 16.35
C PRO A 278 -7.32 -8.27 16.09
N LEU A 279 -6.79 -8.39 14.86
CA LEU A 279 -5.47 -7.85 14.51
C LEU A 279 -5.45 -6.32 14.37
N ALA A 280 -6.60 -5.68 14.12
CA ALA A 280 -6.73 -4.23 14.14
C ALA A 280 -6.48 -3.64 15.53
N GLN A 281 -6.59 -4.43 16.60
CA GLN A 281 -6.45 -3.98 17.98
C GLN A 281 -5.02 -4.13 18.47
N SER A 282 -4.41 -3.05 18.98
CA SER A 282 -3.07 -3.07 19.57
C SER A 282 -3.00 -3.99 20.78
N ASN A 283 -1.87 -4.66 21.00
CA ASN A 283 -1.59 -5.59 22.11
C ASN A 283 -2.52 -6.80 22.21
N ASN A 284 -3.05 -7.24 21.10
CA ASN A 284 -3.94 -8.37 21.04
C ASN A 284 -3.17 -9.71 21.14
N GLN A 285 -3.73 -10.66 21.85
CA GLN A 285 -3.18 -12.02 21.94
C GLN A 285 -3.06 -12.68 20.55
N LYS A 286 -3.98 -12.37 19.63
CA LYS A 286 -3.95 -12.85 18.25
C LYS A 286 -2.73 -12.37 17.46
N ILE A 287 -2.24 -11.16 17.70
CA ILE A 287 -0.98 -10.68 17.10
C ILE A 287 0.21 -11.50 17.60
N LYS A 288 0.23 -11.86 18.90
CA LYS A 288 1.29 -12.71 19.46
C LYS A 288 1.25 -14.12 18.87
N GLU A 289 0.05 -14.71 18.78
CA GLU A 289 -0.17 -16.02 18.17
C GLU A 289 0.29 -16.05 16.70
N LEU A 290 -0.09 -15.04 15.93
CA LEU A 290 0.31 -14.88 14.53
C LEU A 290 1.85 -14.81 14.40
N LYS A 291 2.52 -14.00 15.22
CA LYS A 291 3.99 -13.89 15.23
C LYS A 291 4.67 -15.19 15.62
N THR A 292 4.13 -15.94 16.57
CA THR A 292 4.65 -17.25 16.95
C THR A 292 4.59 -18.25 15.78
N LYS A 293 3.60 -18.10 14.89
CA LYS A 293 3.49 -18.89 13.65
C LYS A 293 4.38 -18.40 12.52
N GLY A 294 5.13 -17.33 12.73
CA GLY A 294 6.09 -16.77 11.77
C GLY A 294 5.54 -15.70 10.84
N PHE A 295 4.31 -15.22 11.04
CA PHE A 295 3.67 -14.19 10.22
C PHE A 295 3.68 -12.81 10.88
N ASN A 296 3.36 -11.76 10.12
CA ASN A 296 3.39 -10.39 10.60
C ASN A 296 2.08 -9.64 10.30
N THR A 297 1.89 -8.50 10.98
CA THR A 297 0.90 -7.49 10.66
C THR A 297 1.60 -6.20 10.28
N THR A 298 0.94 -5.38 9.46
CA THR A 298 1.38 -4.01 9.17
C THR A 298 0.93 -3.02 10.25
N PHE A 299 1.57 -1.85 10.27
CA PHE A 299 1.14 -0.67 11.03
C PHE A 299 1.43 0.62 10.24
N GLN A 300 0.66 1.67 10.49
CA GLN A 300 0.84 2.97 9.82
C GLN A 300 2.24 3.54 10.09
N GLY A 301 2.91 3.99 9.05
CA GLY A 301 4.28 4.49 9.09
C GLY A 301 5.36 3.42 8.98
N GLN A 302 4.99 2.12 8.90
CA GLN A 302 5.97 1.04 8.70
C GLN A 302 6.65 1.17 7.34
N LYS A 303 7.98 1.05 7.33
CA LYS A 303 8.80 1.12 6.11
C LYS A 303 9.33 -0.25 5.72
N PHE A 304 9.38 -0.50 4.41
CA PHE A 304 9.98 -1.67 3.77
C PHE A 304 11.04 -1.20 2.78
N ASN A 305 12.31 -1.43 3.09
CA ASN A 305 13.42 -1.02 2.23
C ASN A 305 13.55 -1.99 1.05
N LEU A 306 13.70 -1.42 -0.16
CA LEU A 306 13.78 -2.16 -1.42
C LEU A 306 15.24 -2.29 -1.94
N GLN A 307 16.20 -2.31 -1.02
CA GLN A 307 17.62 -2.56 -1.32
C GLN A 307 18.20 -3.63 -0.38
#